data_3d7f1862e7dd60df9b8924a9d4bd8e1b
#
_entry.id   3d7f1862e7dd60df9b8924a9d4bd8e1b
#
_cell.length_a   1.000
_cell.length_b   1.000
_cell.length_c   1.000
_cell.angle_alpha   90.00
_cell.angle_beta   90.00
_cell.angle_gamma   90.00
#
_symmetry.space_group_name_H-M   'P 1'
#
loop_
_entity.id
_entity.type
_entity.pdbx_description
1 polymer ?
#
loop_
_entity_poly.entity_id
_entity_poly.type
_entity_poly.pdbx_seq_one_letter_code
_entity_poly.pdbx_strand_id
1 'polypeptide(L)' 'MENFIFDYHTLAKKLLVPSEIIQKFEKEANDEFPLDAMLMEIHVLRAIKSYARTAVIEN' A
#
# COMPACT_ATOMS: atom_id res chain seq x y z
N MET A 1 17.05 9.68 -9.86
CA MET A 1 16.06 10.41 -9.41
C MET A 1 14.71 9.75 -9.24
N GLU A 2 14.09 10.06 -8.19
CA GLU A 2 12.88 9.40 -7.87
C GLU A 2 11.75 9.91 -8.65
N ASN A 3 10.97 9.02 -9.21
CA ASN A 3 9.82 9.39 -9.96
C ASN A 3 8.54 8.98 -9.30
N PHE A 4 8.66 8.40 -8.11
CA PHE A 4 7.46 7.93 -7.45
C PHE A 4 6.81 9.06 -6.72
N ILE A 5 5.53 9.21 -6.89
CA ILE A 5 4.75 10.17 -6.15
C ILE A 5 4.48 9.61 -4.77
N PHE A 6 4.21 8.33 -4.70
CA PHE A 6 3.94 7.66 -3.43
C PHE A 6 4.80 6.42 -3.31
N ASP A 7 5.73 6.43 -2.38
CA ASP A 7 6.62 5.30 -2.17
C ASP A 7 6.06 4.43 -1.05
N TYR A 8 5.05 3.65 -1.39
CA TYR A 8 4.41 2.82 -0.38
C TYR A 8 5.28 1.66 0.07
N HIS A 9 6.25 1.26 -0.73
CA HIS A 9 7.16 0.19 -0.30
C HIS A 9 7.97 0.60 0.91
N THR A 10 8.49 1.82 0.89
CA THR A 10 9.25 2.33 2.02
C THR A 10 8.34 2.46 3.24
N LEU A 11 7.14 2.95 3.05
CA LEU A 11 6.19 3.09 4.15
C LEU A 11 5.87 1.73 4.73
N ALA A 12 5.67 0.73 3.88
CA ALA A 12 5.35 -0.61 4.34
C ALA A 12 6.45 -1.18 5.20
N LYS A 13 7.70 -0.94 4.83
CA LYS A 13 8.82 -1.39 5.63
C LYS A 13 8.83 -0.75 7.00
N LYS A 14 8.57 0.55 7.04
CA LYS A 14 8.54 1.27 8.32
C LYS A 14 7.45 0.74 9.22
N LEU A 15 6.32 0.37 8.63
CA LEU A 15 5.18 -0.10 9.40
C LEU A 15 5.18 -1.60 9.58
N LEU A 16 6.22 -2.28 9.12
CA LEU A 16 6.37 -3.72 9.27
C LEU A 16 5.22 -4.50 8.65
N VAL A 17 4.76 -4.05 7.51
CA VAL A 17 3.70 -4.74 6.79
C VAL A 17 4.33 -5.86 5.95
N PRO A 18 3.85 -7.10 6.09
CA PRO A 18 4.42 -8.22 5.35
C PRO A 18 4.27 -8.06 3.85
N SER A 19 5.23 -8.58 3.09
CA SER A 19 5.18 -8.46 1.65
C SER A 19 3.97 -9.16 1.05
N GLU A 20 3.49 -10.22 1.68
CA GLU A 20 2.31 -10.90 1.21
C GLU A 20 1.10 -9.98 1.22
N ILE A 21 1.01 -9.18 2.27
CA ILE A 21 -0.09 -8.23 2.39
C ILE A 21 0.04 -7.14 1.34
N ILE A 22 1.28 -6.69 1.09
CA ILE A 22 1.50 -5.67 0.08
C ILE A 22 1.06 -6.19 -1.29
N GLN A 23 1.42 -7.42 -1.61
CA GLN A 23 1.05 -8.00 -2.90
C GLN A 23 -0.46 -8.11 -3.05
N LYS A 24 -1.14 -8.42 -1.95
CA LYS A 24 -2.59 -8.50 -1.97
C LYS A 24 -3.19 -7.14 -2.28
N PHE A 25 -2.68 -6.10 -1.63
CA PHE A 25 -3.17 -4.76 -1.87
C PHE A 25 -2.88 -4.32 -3.30
N GLU A 26 -1.70 -4.67 -3.81
CA GLU A 26 -1.35 -4.32 -5.17
C GLU A 26 -2.28 -4.97 -6.17
N LYS A 27 -2.62 -6.21 -5.94
CA LYS A 27 -3.52 -6.91 -6.83
C LYS A 27 -4.90 -6.28 -6.81
N GLU A 28 -5.39 -5.98 -5.62
CA GLU A 28 -6.70 -5.35 -5.49
C GLU A 28 -6.71 -3.99 -6.16
N ALA A 29 -5.64 -3.22 -5.97
CA ALA A 29 -5.56 -1.90 -6.57
C ALA A 29 -5.50 -1.99 -8.09
N ASN A 30 -4.78 -2.97 -8.60
CA ASN A 30 -4.68 -3.15 -10.03
C ASN A 30 -6.03 -3.53 -10.63
N ASP A 31 -6.80 -4.33 -9.91
CA ASP A 31 -8.13 -4.72 -10.39
C ASP A 31 -9.06 -3.52 -10.41
N GLU A 32 -8.90 -2.65 -9.43
CA GLU A 32 -9.78 -1.50 -9.31
C GLU A 32 -9.39 -0.40 -10.29
N PHE A 33 -8.11 -0.16 -10.45
CA PHE A 33 -7.60 0.92 -11.29
C PHE A 33 -6.54 0.40 -12.27
N PRO A 34 -6.94 -0.46 -13.20
CA PRO A 34 -5.96 -1.09 -14.09
C PRO A 34 -5.22 -0.13 -15.00
N LEU A 35 -5.82 1.01 -15.30
CA LEU A 35 -5.21 1.97 -16.21
C LEU A 35 -4.76 3.25 -15.55
N ASP A 36 -4.81 3.32 -14.25
CA ASP A 36 -4.46 4.53 -13.54
C ASP A 36 -3.45 4.21 -12.45
N ALA A 37 -2.17 4.35 -12.78
CA ALA A 37 -1.11 4.01 -11.85
C ALA A 37 -1.15 4.88 -10.60
N MET A 38 -1.49 6.15 -10.74
CA MET A 38 -1.54 7.03 -9.59
C MET A 38 -2.61 6.62 -8.60
N LEU A 39 -3.80 6.33 -9.09
CA LEU A 39 -4.88 5.89 -8.20
C LEU A 39 -4.55 4.55 -7.59
N MET A 40 -3.88 3.68 -8.34
CA MET A 40 -3.47 2.40 -7.81
C MET A 40 -2.52 2.59 -6.63
N GLU A 41 -1.55 3.48 -6.78
CA GLU A 41 -0.59 3.73 -5.71
C GLU A 41 -1.26 4.33 -4.49
N ILE A 42 -2.19 5.25 -4.70
CA ILE A 42 -2.90 5.86 -3.60
C ILE A 42 -3.71 4.81 -2.86
N HIS A 43 -4.35 3.91 -3.60
CA HIS A 43 -5.14 2.87 -3.00
C HIS A 43 -4.28 1.97 -2.11
N VAL A 44 -3.12 1.56 -2.61
CA VAL A 44 -2.21 0.71 -1.84
C VAL A 44 -1.71 1.46 -0.61
N LEU A 45 -1.36 2.73 -0.78
CA LEU A 45 -0.86 3.52 0.33
C LEU A 45 -1.90 3.60 1.46
N ARG A 46 -3.15 3.85 1.11
CA ARG A 46 -4.20 3.92 2.09
C ARG A 46 -4.44 2.59 2.77
N ALA A 47 -4.38 1.51 1.98
CA ALA A 47 -4.58 0.18 2.53
C ALA A 47 -3.48 -0.16 3.53
N ILE A 48 -2.24 0.21 3.23
CA ILE A 48 -1.12 -0.04 4.13
C ILE A 48 -1.32 0.70 5.44
N LYS A 49 -1.69 1.96 5.36
CA LYS A 49 -1.91 2.76 6.56
C LYS A 49 -3.04 2.20 7.41
N SER A 50 -4.10 1.77 6.75
CA SER A 50 -5.23 1.21 7.46
C SER A 50 -4.86 -0.10 8.13
N TYR A 51 -4.10 -0.93 7.43
CA TYR A 51 -3.65 -2.20 7.98
C TYR A 51 -2.80 -1.98 9.23
N ALA A 52 -1.85 -1.06 9.14
CA ALA A 52 -0.96 -0.80 10.26
C ALA A 52 -1.71 -0.24 11.47
N ARG A 53 -2.67 0.64 11.20
CA ARG A 53 -3.45 1.22 12.28
C ARG A 53 -4.27 0.15 12.99
N THR A 54 -4.87 -0.74 12.22
CA THR A 54 -5.68 -1.79 12.79
C THR A 54 -4.83 -2.74 13.62
N ALA A 55 -3.66 -3.06 13.13
CA ALA A 55 -2.76 -3.96 13.86
C ALA A 55 -2.36 -3.36 15.19
N VAL A 56 -2.13 -2.05 15.21
CA VAL A 56 -1.74 -1.38 16.45
C VAL A 56 -2.90 -1.36 17.44
N ILE A 57 -4.07 -1.06 16.94
CA ILE A 57 -5.24 -0.97 17.80
C ILE A 57 -5.61 -2.29 18.42
N GLU A 58 -5.31 -3.36 17.71
CA GLU A 58 -5.66 -4.67 18.20
C GLU A 58 -4.97 -5.03 19.49
N ASN A 59 -3.91 -4.39 19.79
CA ASN A 59 -3.27 -4.64 21.06
C ASN A 59 -4.01 -3.98 22.19
#